data_db6eae26782984799ed5a505d46c738d
#
_entry.id   db6eae26782984799ed5a505d46c738d
#
_cell.length_a   1.000
_cell.length_b   1.000
_cell.length_c   1.000
_cell.angle_alpha   90.00
_cell.angle_beta   90.00
_cell.angle_gamma   90.00
#
_symmetry.space_group_name_H-M   'P 1'
#
loop_
_entity.id
_entity.type
_entity.pdbx_description
1 polymer ?
#
loop_
_entity_poly.entity_id
_entity_poly.type
_entity_poly.pdbx_seq_one_letter_code
_entity_poly.pdbx_strand_id
1 'polypeptide(L)'
;MWTVPKPKYRTGLCAEGEIAVNIGGVRVVLFGDVLNRYPDSRLAELLNCSTQNHEVISSLCDDFDPGRKEFYFDRDPDAFKCIIDVYYFDEIHIKPGICPICFIKEMEFWKIDQCVLDECCKSYLSEKEEELTEIANKVKVILEDLEVDRCITRAQRCQRFLWRLMEKPGSSRSARVIAIASFLSVLISAVVMCVGTIPELQVADAEGKLVEHPTLEGIETACMSWFTAEYLLRLASSPNKLHFALSFMNIVDFMAIVPFYVVLSLTYLGTTSMMELTNVQQAVQALRIMRIARIFKLARHSSGLQTLTYALKNSLKELGLLLMYMGVGIFVFSALAYTMEQNHPETLFRSIPQSFWWAIITMTTVGYGDIYPKTTLGKCNAAVSFLCGVIAIALPIHPIINNFVVFYNKQKVLETAAKHEVELMELKSGRDARRKSRD
;
A
#
# COMPACT_ATOMS: atom_id res chain seq x y z
N MET A 1 -27.37 16.18 21.64
CA MET A 1 -26.79 15.88 22.97
C MET A 1 -27.69 14.81 23.59
N TRP A 2 -27.41 13.53 23.33
CA TRP A 2 -28.18 12.39 23.83
C TRP A 2 -27.57 11.99 25.15
N THR A 3 -28.31 12.18 26.23
CA THR A 3 -27.94 11.68 27.55
C THR A 3 -28.24 10.19 27.60
N VAL A 4 -27.21 9.37 27.36
CA VAL A 4 -27.27 7.92 27.57
C VAL A 4 -27.50 7.68 29.08
N PRO A 5 -28.55 6.96 29.49
CA PRO A 5 -28.74 6.60 30.89
C PRO A 5 -27.59 5.70 31.32
N LYS A 6 -26.84 6.14 32.34
CA LYS A 6 -25.77 5.31 32.94
C LYS A 6 -26.39 4.03 33.49
N PRO A 7 -25.88 2.83 33.14
CA PRO A 7 -26.35 1.59 33.75
C PRO A 7 -26.17 1.66 35.26
N LYS A 8 -27.24 1.42 36.00
CA LYS A 8 -27.21 1.40 37.48
C LYS A 8 -26.61 0.07 37.92
N TYR A 9 -25.29 -0.02 37.97
CA TYR A 9 -24.62 -1.11 38.69
C TYR A 9 -24.77 -0.87 40.18
N ARG A 10 -25.43 -1.79 40.89
CA ARG A 10 -25.48 -1.75 42.35
C ARG A 10 -24.36 -2.60 42.94
N THR A 11 -23.54 -2.04 43.79
CA THR A 11 -22.63 -2.74 44.68
C THR A 11 -23.37 -2.96 46.03
N GLY A 12 -24.14 -4.07 46.12
CA GLY A 12 -24.93 -4.38 47.30
C GLY A 12 -25.24 -5.86 47.45
N LEU A 13 -25.82 -6.27 48.58
CA LEU A 13 -26.27 -7.63 48.85
C LEU A 13 -27.36 -8.07 47.84
N CYS A 14 -27.25 -9.30 47.32
CA CYS A 14 -28.22 -9.87 46.37
C CYS A 14 -29.60 -10.06 46.99
N ALA A 15 -30.67 -9.61 46.30
CA ALA A 15 -32.05 -9.95 46.53
C ALA A 15 -32.45 -11.19 45.72
N GLU A 16 -33.65 -11.74 45.99
CA GLU A 16 -34.16 -12.86 45.18
C GLU A 16 -34.27 -12.43 43.69
N GLY A 17 -33.66 -13.23 42.79
CA GLY A 17 -33.62 -12.93 41.34
C GLY A 17 -32.42 -12.15 40.83
N GLU A 18 -31.40 -11.92 41.69
CA GLU A 18 -30.13 -11.29 41.32
C GLU A 18 -28.97 -12.29 41.35
N ILE A 19 -28.02 -12.17 40.45
CA ILE A 19 -26.74 -12.91 40.49
C ILE A 19 -25.57 -11.93 40.65
N ALA A 20 -24.62 -12.30 41.54
CA ALA A 20 -23.38 -11.59 41.67
C ALA A 20 -22.27 -12.34 40.91
N VAL A 21 -21.62 -11.68 40.01
CA VAL A 21 -20.46 -12.18 39.25
C VAL A 21 -19.24 -11.35 39.54
N ASN A 22 -18.11 -11.99 39.69
CA ASN A 22 -16.81 -11.33 39.87
C ASN A 22 -15.93 -11.69 38.67
N ILE A 23 -15.63 -10.68 37.87
CA ILE A 23 -14.85 -10.83 36.64
C ILE A 23 -13.48 -10.20 36.85
N GLY A 24 -12.44 -11.04 36.96
CA GLY A 24 -11.07 -10.54 37.16
C GLY A 24 -10.91 -9.58 38.35
N GLY A 25 -11.69 -9.78 39.43
CA GLY A 25 -11.67 -8.93 40.61
C GLY A 25 -12.70 -7.78 40.62
N VAL A 26 -13.44 -7.58 39.52
CA VAL A 26 -14.52 -6.57 39.45
C VAL A 26 -15.87 -7.22 39.68
N ARG A 27 -16.53 -6.84 40.79
CA ARG A 27 -17.86 -7.38 41.17
C ARG A 27 -18.95 -6.62 40.41
N VAL A 28 -19.86 -7.39 39.80
CA VAL A 28 -21.03 -6.89 39.07
C VAL A 28 -22.26 -7.67 39.53
N VAL A 29 -23.36 -6.96 39.82
CA VAL A 29 -24.64 -7.57 40.15
C VAL A 29 -25.60 -7.40 38.98
N LEU A 30 -26.17 -8.49 38.52
CA LEU A 30 -27.05 -8.58 37.35
C LEU A 30 -28.45 -9.05 37.75
N PHE A 31 -29.46 -8.50 37.12
CA PHE A 31 -30.87 -8.81 37.37
C PHE A 31 -31.37 -9.92 36.47
N GLY A 32 -32.11 -10.87 37.00
CA GLY A 32 -32.64 -12.02 36.27
C GLY A 32 -33.53 -11.61 35.07
N ASP A 33 -34.36 -10.59 35.25
CA ASP A 33 -35.25 -10.10 34.18
C ASP A 33 -34.46 -9.64 32.94
N VAL A 34 -33.27 -9.11 33.16
CA VAL A 34 -32.40 -8.63 32.08
C VAL A 34 -31.67 -9.78 31.40
N LEU A 35 -31.22 -10.78 32.20
CA LEU A 35 -30.52 -11.95 31.68
C LEU A 35 -31.42 -12.86 30.83
N ASN A 36 -32.71 -12.96 31.17
CA ASN A 36 -33.69 -13.77 30.45
C ASN A 36 -33.95 -13.29 29.00
N ARG A 37 -33.47 -12.13 28.60
CA ARG A 37 -33.52 -11.69 27.19
C ARG A 37 -32.62 -12.57 26.29
N TYR A 38 -31.55 -13.12 26.84
CA TYR A 38 -30.63 -14.05 26.16
C TYR A 38 -30.54 -15.37 26.92
N PRO A 39 -31.55 -16.22 26.82
CA PRO A 39 -31.67 -17.44 27.63
C PRO A 39 -30.55 -18.45 27.38
N ASP A 40 -30.00 -18.48 26.19
CA ASP A 40 -28.91 -19.38 25.80
C ASP A 40 -27.50 -18.85 26.23
N SER A 41 -27.45 -17.68 26.82
CA SER A 41 -26.20 -17.11 27.31
C SER A 41 -25.72 -17.79 28.58
N ARG A 42 -24.40 -17.86 28.79
CA ARG A 42 -23.76 -18.43 29.98
C ARG A 42 -24.27 -17.82 31.28
N LEU A 43 -24.57 -16.54 31.32
CA LEU A 43 -25.12 -15.85 32.48
C LEU A 43 -26.57 -16.24 32.78
N ALA A 44 -27.39 -16.47 31.77
CA ALA A 44 -28.76 -16.96 31.94
C ALA A 44 -28.77 -18.43 32.39
N GLU A 45 -27.86 -19.25 31.88
CA GLU A 45 -27.66 -20.61 32.37
C GLU A 45 -27.30 -20.64 33.87
N LEU A 46 -26.41 -19.73 34.32
CA LEU A 46 -26.07 -19.61 35.75
C LEU A 46 -27.24 -19.19 36.62
N LEU A 47 -28.09 -18.29 36.15
CA LEU A 47 -29.28 -17.86 36.87
C LEU A 47 -30.25 -19.03 37.13
N ASN A 48 -30.36 -19.92 36.12
CA ASN A 48 -31.27 -21.07 36.16
C ASN A 48 -30.66 -22.28 36.84
N CYS A 49 -29.38 -22.28 37.20
CA CYS A 49 -28.74 -23.37 37.90
C CYS A 49 -29.16 -23.41 39.38
N SER A 50 -29.62 -24.61 39.82
CA SER A 50 -29.79 -24.84 41.24
C SER A 50 -28.45 -24.80 41.96
N THR A 51 -28.34 -23.98 43.00
CA THR A 51 -27.11 -23.79 43.81
C THR A 51 -26.62 -25.07 44.52
N GLN A 52 -27.37 -26.18 44.42
CA GLN A 52 -27.01 -27.46 45.01
C GLN A 52 -26.21 -28.39 44.06
N ASN A 53 -26.10 -28.06 42.78
CA ASN A 53 -25.43 -28.90 41.78
C ASN A 53 -24.01 -28.42 41.51
N HIS A 54 -23.06 -28.80 42.38
CA HIS A 54 -21.67 -28.38 42.32
C HIS A 54 -20.94 -28.69 40.98
N GLU A 55 -21.30 -29.83 40.36
CA GLU A 55 -20.69 -30.23 39.07
C GLU A 55 -21.11 -29.32 37.93
N VAL A 56 -22.36 -28.87 37.90
CA VAL A 56 -22.84 -27.93 36.85
C VAL A 56 -22.26 -26.53 37.06
N ILE A 57 -22.18 -26.07 38.31
CA ILE A 57 -21.59 -24.78 38.63
C ILE A 57 -20.10 -24.71 38.20
N SER A 58 -19.32 -25.77 38.53
CA SER A 58 -17.91 -25.86 38.18
C SER A 58 -17.66 -25.94 36.66
N SER A 59 -18.66 -26.30 35.85
CA SER A 59 -18.58 -26.26 34.38
C SER A 59 -18.89 -24.89 33.78
N LEU A 60 -19.61 -24.05 34.52
CA LEU A 60 -20.05 -22.71 34.04
C LEU A 60 -19.19 -21.55 34.52
N CYS A 61 -18.57 -21.66 35.72
CA CYS A 61 -17.69 -20.64 36.29
C CYS A 61 -16.37 -21.26 36.76
N ASP A 62 -15.34 -20.42 36.97
CA ASP A 62 -14.01 -20.86 37.39
C ASP A 62 -13.98 -21.14 38.89
N ASP A 63 -14.75 -20.37 39.71
CA ASP A 63 -14.90 -20.60 41.15
C ASP A 63 -16.24 -20.05 41.65
N PHE A 64 -16.73 -20.57 42.79
CA PHE A 64 -17.99 -20.14 43.40
C PHE A 64 -17.83 -19.98 44.93
N ASP A 65 -18.09 -18.77 45.44
CA ASP A 65 -18.17 -18.52 46.89
C ASP A 65 -19.59 -18.65 47.43
N PRO A 66 -19.88 -19.74 48.16
CA PRO A 66 -21.22 -19.96 48.73
C PRO A 66 -21.62 -18.94 49.79
N GLY A 67 -20.64 -18.37 50.49
CA GLY A 67 -20.87 -17.38 51.55
C GLY A 67 -21.32 -16.02 51.03
N ARG A 68 -20.82 -15.65 49.88
CA ARG A 68 -21.16 -14.37 49.20
C ARG A 68 -22.15 -14.56 48.06
N LYS A 69 -22.46 -15.82 47.70
CA LYS A 69 -23.25 -16.21 46.51
C LYS A 69 -22.68 -15.53 45.24
N GLU A 70 -21.39 -15.62 45.08
CA GLU A 70 -20.65 -14.91 44.03
C GLU A 70 -19.95 -15.91 43.11
N PHE A 71 -20.18 -15.77 41.79
CA PHE A 71 -19.54 -16.60 40.77
C PHE A 71 -18.30 -15.86 40.25
N TYR A 72 -17.14 -16.51 40.28
CA TYR A 72 -15.87 -15.96 39.85
C TYR A 72 -15.50 -16.43 38.43
N PHE A 73 -14.99 -15.50 37.62
CA PHE A 73 -14.46 -15.74 36.29
C PHE A 73 -13.11 -15.05 36.14
N ASP A 74 -12.10 -15.81 35.69
CA ASP A 74 -10.77 -15.27 35.36
C ASP A 74 -10.78 -14.71 33.94
N ARG A 75 -11.46 -13.58 33.75
CA ARG A 75 -11.69 -12.91 32.46
C ARG A 75 -11.45 -11.42 32.56
N ASP A 76 -11.32 -10.77 31.36
CA ASP A 76 -11.11 -9.33 31.26
C ASP A 76 -12.38 -8.55 31.62
N PRO A 77 -12.34 -7.74 32.72
CA PRO A 77 -13.50 -6.96 33.15
C PRO A 77 -13.89 -5.86 32.15
N ASP A 78 -12.97 -5.33 31.34
CA ASP A 78 -13.30 -4.29 30.38
C ASP A 78 -14.00 -4.86 29.13
N ALA A 79 -13.60 -6.04 28.68
CA ALA A 79 -14.32 -6.78 27.66
C ALA A 79 -15.72 -7.16 28.15
N PHE A 80 -15.84 -7.64 29.38
CA PHE A 80 -17.13 -8.01 29.99
C PHE A 80 -18.11 -6.84 30.09
N LYS A 81 -17.63 -5.61 30.36
CA LYS A 81 -18.47 -4.40 30.36
C LYS A 81 -19.12 -4.13 29.01
N CYS A 82 -18.46 -4.51 27.90
CA CYS A 82 -19.06 -4.42 26.56
C CYS A 82 -20.07 -5.53 26.33
N ILE A 83 -19.82 -6.75 26.86
CA ILE A 83 -20.74 -7.90 26.77
C ILE A 83 -22.05 -7.60 27.52
N ILE A 84 -21.97 -6.98 28.70
CA ILE A 84 -23.16 -6.64 29.49
C ILE A 84 -24.07 -5.66 28.73
N ASP A 85 -23.52 -4.77 27.92
CA ASP A 85 -24.31 -3.79 27.17
C ASP A 85 -25.37 -4.45 26.28
N VAL A 86 -25.15 -5.71 25.80
CA VAL A 86 -26.14 -6.46 25.02
C VAL A 86 -27.45 -6.70 25.77
N TYR A 87 -27.38 -7.02 27.06
CA TYR A 87 -28.58 -7.29 27.85
C TYR A 87 -29.44 -6.06 28.10
N TYR A 88 -28.85 -4.86 28.01
CA TYR A 88 -29.54 -3.61 28.24
C TYR A 88 -29.97 -2.89 26.96
N PHE A 89 -29.15 -2.99 25.90
CA PHE A 89 -29.30 -2.19 24.70
C PHE A 89 -29.53 -3.02 23.43
N ASP A 90 -29.44 -4.35 23.49
CA ASP A 90 -29.52 -5.30 22.38
C ASP A 90 -28.43 -5.12 21.30
N GLU A 91 -27.39 -4.31 21.61
CA GLU A 91 -26.28 -3.97 20.73
C GLU A 91 -24.96 -4.01 21.51
N ILE A 92 -23.88 -4.38 20.83
CA ILE A 92 -22.52 -4.38 21.39
C ILE A 92 -21.62 -3.43 20.61
N HIS A 93 -20.96 -2.54 21.35
CA HIS A 93 -19.89 -1.71 20.85
C HIS A 93 -18.56 -2.09 21.49
N ILE A 94 -17.53 -2.38 20.66
CA ILE A 94 -16.17 -2.64 21.13
C ILE A 94 -15.52 -1.30 21.50
N LYS A 95 -15.14 -1.15 22.77
CA LYS A 95 -14.46 0.06 23.24
C LYS A 95 -13.04 0.18 22.69
N PRO A 96 -12.54 1.41 22.46
CA PRO A 96 -11.15 1.62 22.07
C PRO A 96 -10.17 0.98 23.06
N GLY A 97 -9.17 0.27 22.55
CA GLY A 97 -8.17 -0.43 23.36
C GLY A 97 -8.42 -1.93 23.53
N ILE A 98 -9.62 -2.43 23.26
CA ILE A 98 -9.91 -3.87 23.25
C ILE A 98 -9.58 -4.44 21.87
N CYS A 99 -8.79 -5.53 21.84
CA CYS A 99 -8.51 -6.25 20.61
C CYS A 99 -9.79 -6.92 20.07
N PRO A 100 -10.25 -6.59 18.84
CA PRO A 100 -11.51 -7.14 18.30
C PRO A 100 -11.53 -8.67 18.24
N ILE A 101 -10.40 -9.28 17.93
CA ILE A 101 -10.29 -10.75 17.81
C ILE A 101 -10.35 -11.44 19.18
N CYS A 102 -9.70 -10.84 20.20
CA CYS A 102 -9.83 -11.32 21.56
C CYS A 102 -11.28 -11.16 22.05
N PHE A 103 -11.93 -10.07 21.64
CA PHE A 103 -13.32 -9.81 22.01
C PHE A 103 -14.30 -10.85 21.42
N ILE A 104 -14.09 -11.33 20.21
CA ILE A 104 -14.89 -12.43 19.64
C ILE A 104 -14.79 -13.70 20.50
N LYS A 105 -13.59 -14.02 20.99
CA LYS A 105 -13.42 -15.16 21.91
C LYS A 105 -14.15 -14.98 23.24
N GLU A 106 -14.24 -13.74 23.70
CA GLU A 106 -15.06 -13.41 24.88
C GLU A 106 -16.55 -13.57 24.57
N MET A 107 -17.04 -13.13 23.41
CA MET A 107 -18.42 -13.34 22.98
C MET A 107 -18.76 -14.84 22.90
N GLU A 108 -17.89 -15.67 22.32
CA GLU A 108 -18.04 -17.13 22.27
C GLU A 108 -18.08 -17.74 23.69
N PHE A 109 -17.20 -17.27 24.58
CA PHE A 109 -17.20 -17.76 25.97
C PHE A 109 -18.50 -17.44 26.69
N TRP A 110 -19.06 -16.22 26.50
CA TRP A 110 -20.33 -15.82 27.10
C TRP A 110 -21.55 -16.34 26.35
N LYS A 111 -21.35 -17.07 25.25
CA LYS A 111 -22.40 -17.62 24.36
C LYS A 111 -23.29 -16.50 23.78
N ILE A 112 -22.70 -15.41 23.38
CA ILE A 112 -23.39 -14.29 22.71
C ILE A 112 -23.08 -14.35 21.21
N ASP A 113 -24.13 -14.31 20.38
CA ASP A 113 -23.99 -14.35 18.94
C ASP A 113 -23.36 -13.05 18.39
N GLN A 114 -22.52 -13.17 17.37
CA GLN A 114 -21.92 -12.02 16.69
C GLN A 114 -22.93 -11.15 15.94
N CYS A 115 -24.14 -11.61 15.69
CA CYS A 115 -25.19 -10.83 15.03
C CYS A 115 -25.60 -9.57 15.80
N VAL A 116 -25.43 -9.57 17.15
CA VAL A 116 -25.72 -8.39 18.01
C VAL A 116 -24.61 -7.34 18.01
N LEU A 117 -23.51 -7.59 17.30
CA LEU A 117 -22.45 -6.60 17.13
C LEU A 117 -22.94 -5.48 16.20
N ASP A 118 -22.73 -4.22 16.59
CA ASP A 118 -23.06 -3.08 15.75
C ASP A 118 -22.26 -3.06 14.44
N GLU A 119 -22.82 -2.47 13.38
CA GLU A 119 -22.18 -2.46 12.04
C GLU A 119 -20.82 -1.79 12.03
N CYS A 120 -20.62 -0.74 12.84
CA CYS A 120 -19.33 -0.07 12.97
C CYS A 120 -18.25 -1.02 13.50
N CYS A 121 -18.61 -1.88 14.45
CA CYS A 121 -17.72 -2.88 15.05
C CYS A 121 -17.52 -4.08 14.13
N LYS A 122 -18.53 -4.49 13.36
CA LYS A 122 -18.40 -5.53 12.32
C LYS A 122 -17.40 -5.13 11.26
N SER A 123 -17.49 -3.88 10.76
CA SER A 123 -16.53 -3.36 9.79
C SER A 123 -15.10 -3.33 10.33
N TYR A 124 -14.92 -2.87 11.57
CA TYR A 124 -13.61 -2.85 12.23
C TYR A 124 -13.03 -4.26 12.47
N LEU A 125 -13.88 -5.22 12.83
CA LEU A 125 -13.50 -6.63 13.00
C LEU A 125 -13.05 -7.23 11.66
N SER A 126 -13.85 -7.06 10.60
CA SER A 126 -13.54 -7.57 9.26
C SER A 126 -12.21 -7.02 8.73
N GLU A 127 -11.94 -5.73 8.94
CA GLU A 127 -10.65 -5.11 8.57
C GLU A 127 -9.47 -5.78 9.30
N LYS A 128 -9.64 -6.05 10.60
CA LYS A 128 -8.58 -6.70 11.41
C LYS A 128 -8.39 -8.17 11.08
N GLU A 129 -9.44 -8.90 10.79
CA GLU A 129 -9.35 -10.29 10.32
C GLU A 129 -8.64 -10.38 8.97
N GLU A 130 -8.95 -9.47 8.05
CA GLU A 130 -8.28 -9.40 6.74
C GLU A 130 -6.78 -9.09 6.91
N GLU A 131 -6.44 -8.13 7.77
CA GLU A 131 -5.04 -7.79 8.08
C GLU A 131 -4.27 -9.00 8.63
N LEU A 132 -4.84 -9.74 9.58
CA LEU A 132 -4.21 -10.95 10.15
C LEU A 132 -4.09 -12.08 9.13
N THR A 133 -5.10 -12.26 8.28
CA THR A 133 -5.07 -13.28 7.23
C THR A 133 -3.96 -12.98 6.23
N GLU A 134 -3.78 -11.72 5.87
CA GLU A 134 -2.67 -11.31 5.01
C GLU A 134 -1.30 -11.53 5.68
N ILE A 135 -1.18 -11.22 6.97
CA ILE A 135 0.05 -11.50 7.75
C ILE A 135 0.33 -13.00 7.74
N ALA A 136 -0.67 -13.83 8.08
CA ALA A 136 -0.53 -15.28 8.12
C ALA A 136 -0.13 -15.87 6.75
N ASN A 137 -0.74 -15.38 5.66
CA ASN A 137 -0.40 -15.81 4.31
C ASN A 137 1.05 -15.42 3.93
N LYS A 138 1.51 -14.23 4.28
CA LYS A 138 2.91 -13.83 4.03
C LYS A 138 3.90 -14.64 4.85
N VAL A 139 3.60 -14.91 6.11
CA VAL A 139 4.41 -15.77 6.97
C VAL A 139 4.48 -17.18 6.38
N LYS A 140 3.34 -17.74 5.95
CA LYS A 140 3.27 -19.05 5.30
C LYS A 140 4.16 -19.13 4.06
N VAL A 141 4.11 -18.14 3.18
CA VAL A 141 4.96 -18.07 1.98
C VAL A 141 6.46 -18.03 2.33
N ILE A 142 6.84 -17.27 3.39
CA ILE A 142 8.23 -17.22 3.86
C ILE A 142 8.69 -18.58 4.39
N LEU A 143 7.80 -19.26 5.13
CA LEU A 143 8.10 -20.59 5.69
C LEU A 143 8.21 -21.66 4.63
N GLU A 144 7.30 -21.68 3.65
CA GLU A 144 7.38 -22.58 2.50
C GLU A 144 8.68 -22.36 1.72
N ASP A 145 9.12 -21.10 1.53
CA ASP A 145 10.42 -20.78 0.93
C ASP A 145 11.61 -21.39 1.73
N LEU A 146 11.53 -21.40 3.06
CA LEU A 146 12.57 -21.97 3.94
C LEU A 146 12.55 -23.51 3.96
N GLU A 147 11.38 -24.14 3.95
CA GLU A 147 11.25 -25.62 3.96
C GLU A 147 11.66 -26.23 2.62
N VAL A 148 11.29 -25.62 1.51
CA VAL A 148 11.66 -26.10 0.17
C VAL A 148 13.19 -26.06 -0.05
N ASP A 149 13.94 -25.20 0.67
CA ASP A 149 15.41 -25.18 0.61
C ASP A 149 16.07 -26.48 1.10
N ARG A 150 15.37 -27.31 1.86
CA ARG A 150 15.91 -28.58 2.39
C ARG A 150 15.87 -29.73 1.38
N CYS A 151 14.98 -29.70 0.39
CA CYS A 151 14.71 -30.84 -0.51
C CYS A 151 15.13 -30.64 -1.98
N ILE A 152 15.98 -29.65 -2.32
CA ILE A 152 16.29 -29.30 -3.71
C ILE A 152 17.63 -29.83 -4.22
N THR A 153 17.66 -30.08 -5.54
CA THR A 153 18.87 -30.45 -6.29
C THR A 153 19.91 -29.31 -6.28
N ARG A 154 21.21 -29.66 -6.52
CA ARG A 154 22.29 -28.65 -6.57
C ARG A 154 22.00 -27.53 -7.59
N ALA A 155 21.45 -27.87 -8.76
CA ALA A 155 21.09 -26.90 -9.80
C ALA A 155 20.00 -25.95 -9.35
N GLN A 156 18.94 -26.44 -8.71
CA GLN A 156 17.86 -25.63 -8.17
C GLN A 156 18.33 -24.73 -7.01
N ARG A 157 19.28 -25.20 -6.21
CA ARG A 157 19.89 -24.40 -5.13
C ARG A 157 20.71 -23.24 -5.70
N CYS A 158 21.47 -23.46 -6.76
CA CYS A 158 22.20 -22.41 -7.46
C CYS A 158 21.25 -21.38 -8.08
N GLN A 159 20.19 -21.85 -8.76
CA GLN A 159 19.16 -20.99 -9.34
C GLN A 159 18.49 -20.10 -8.29
N ARG A 160 18.11 -20.66 -7.14
CA ARG A 160 17.50 -19.87 -6.03
C ARG A 160 18.49 -18.91 -5.37
N PHE A 161 19.74 -19.33 -5.24
CA PHE A 161 20.77 -18.44 -4.72
C PHE A 161 20.93 -17.21 -5.62
N LEU A 162 21.01 -17.41 -6.94
CA LEU A 162 21.07 -16.33 -7.93
C LEU A 162 19.81 -15.46 -7.88
N TRP A 163 18.64 -16.07 -7.77
CA TRP A 163 17.37 -15.34 -7.65
C TRP A 163 17.35 -14.45 -6.41
N ARG A 164 17.72 -14.98 -5.23
CA ARG A 164 17.80 -14.19 -4.00
C ARG A 164 18.83 -13.07 -4.10
N LEU A 165 19.95 -13.35 -4.74
CA LEU A 165 21.04 -12.38 -4.93
C LEU A 165 20.59 -11.18 -5.77
N MET A 166 19.75 -11.41 -6.79
CA MET A 166 19.31 -10.39 -7.75
C MET A 166 18.01 -9.68 -7.34
N GLU A 167 17.10 -10.38 -6.63
CA GLU A 167 15.75 -9.86 -6.34
C GLU A 167 15.59 -9.41 -4.87
N LYS A 168 16.35 -10.00 -3.93
CA LYS A 168 16.22 -9.68 -2.49
C LYS A 168 17.50 -9.01 -1.96
N PRO A 169 17.64 -7.65 -2.06
CA PRO A 169 18.88 -6.95 -1.64
C PRO A 169 19.19 -7.07 -0.15
N GLY A 170 18.19 -7.40 0.68
CA GLY A 170 18.36 -7.67 2.11
C GLY A 170 18.94 -9.05 2.45
N SER A 171 19.04 -9.99 1.49
CA SER A 171 19.41 -11.40 1.76
C SER A 171 20.87 -11.58 2.09
N SER A 172 21.78 -10.79 1.54
CA SER A 172 23.23 -10.89 1.76
C SER A 172 23.96 -9.58 1.50
N ARG A 173 25.23 -9.48 1.98
CA ARG A 173 26.09 -8.32 1.67
C ARG A 173 26.35 -8.19 0.17
N SER A 174 26.58 -9.30 -0.52
CA SER A 174 26.78 -9.34 -1.98
C SER A 174 25.51 -8.89 -2.75
N ALA A 175 24.31 -9.28 -2.33
CA ALA A 175 23.06 -8.82 -2.92
C ALA A 175 22.92 -7.29 -2.80
N ARG A 176 23.31 -6.74 -1.66
CA ARG A 176 23.27 -5.29 -1.42
C ARG A 176 24.26 -4.54 -2.33
N VAL A 177 25.48 -5.07 -2.50
CA VAL A 177 26.47 -4.48 -3.40
C VAL A 177 25.98 -4.49 -4.85
N ILE A 178 25.40 -5.58 -5.33
CA ILE A 178 24.83 -5.68 -6.68
C ILE A 178 23.69 -4.67 -6.86
N ALA A 179 22.78 -4.57 -5.88
CA ALA A 179 21.68 -3.62 -5.93
C ALA A 179 22.17 -2.16 -5.98
N ILE A 180 23.20 -1.81 -5.21
CA ILE A 180 23.83 -0.47 -5.24
C ILE A 180 24.52 -0.25 -6.57
N ALA A 181 25.26 -1.24 -7.11
CA ALA A 181 25.92 -1.12 -8.40
C ALA A 181 24.90 -0.91 -9.53
N SER A 182 23.79 -1.65 -9.53
CA SER A 182 22.70 -1.48 -10.49
C SER A 182 22.05 -0.09 -10.38
N PHE A 183 21.78 0.38 -9.16
CA PHE A 183 21.27 1.72 -8.91
C PHE A 183 22.20 2.80 -9.46
N LEU A 184 23.49 2.72 -9.17
CA LEU A 184 24.51 3.66 -9.66
C LEU A 184 24.63 3.62 -11.19
N SER A 185 24.54 2.42 -11.80
CA SER A 185 24.57 2.28 -13.26
C SER A 185 23.40 3.02 -13.93
N VAL A 186 22.20 2.99 -13.32
CA VAL A 186 21.04 3.76 -13.84
C VAL A 186 21.29 5.25 -13.73
N LEU A 187 21.84 5.73 -12.60
CA LEU A 187 22.17 7.15 -12.42
C LEU A 187 23.25 7.61 -13.41
N ILE A 188 24.32 6.82 -13.56
CA ILE A 188 25.38 7.13 -14.53
C ILE A 188 24.81 7.20 -15.95
N SER A 189 23.98 6.23 -16.35
CA SER A 189 23.34 6.23 -17.67
C SER A 189 22.44 7.45 -17.88
N ALA A 190 21.71 7.89 -16.83
CA ALA A 190 20.90 9.11 -16.91
C ALA A 190 21.75 10.38 -17.04
N VAL A 191 22.85 10.48 -16.30
CA VAL A 191 23.80 11.61 -16.39
C VAL A 191 24.46 11.64 -17.76
N VAL A 192 24.92 10.50 -18.27
CA VAL A 192 25.53 10.40 -19.61
C VAL A 192 24.56 10.87 -20.69
N MET A 193 23.29 10.46 -20.60
CA MET A 193 22.25 10.93 -21.52
C MET A 193 22.06 12.44 -21.44
N CYS A 194 22.07 13.04 -20.25
CA CYS A 194 21.96 14.50 -20.10
C CYS A 194 23.21 15.24 -20.66
N VAL A 195 24.40 14.74 -20.32
CA VAL A 195 25.68 15.34 -20.76
C VAL A 195 25.84 15.23 -22.27
N GLY A 196 25.39 14.11 -22.89
CA GLY A 196 25.45 13.94 -24.36
C GLY A 196 24.57 14.90 -25.15
N THR A 197 23.63 15.59 -24.49
CA THR A 197 22.82 16.64 -25.15
C THR A 197 23.50 18.04 -25.16
N ILE A 198 24.61 18.21 -24.43
CA ILE A 198 25.30 19.50 -24.31
C ILE A 198 26.10 19.76 -25.62
N PRO A 199 25.81 20.85 -26.39
CA PRO A 199 26.44 21.08 -27.69
C PRO A 199 27.96 21.18 -27.62
N GLU A 200 28.49 21.70 -26.53
CA GLU A 200 29.94 21.91 -26.31
C GLU A 200 30.72 20.59 -26.16
N LEU A 201 30.03 19.51 -25.78
CA LEU A 201 30.61 18.19 -25.61
C LEU A 201 30.34 17.24 -26.78
N GLN A 202 29.65 17.73 -27.81
CA GLN A 202 29.41 16.99 -29.04
C GLN A 202 30.59 17.20 -30.03
N VAL A 203 30.93 16.14 -30.74
CA VAL A 203 32.01 16.15 -31.73
C VAL A 203 31.38 16.17 -33.14
N ALA A 204 31.88 16.99 -34.03
CA ALA A 204 31.46 16.95 -35.44
C ALA A 204 32.03 15.70 -36.12
N ASP A 205 31.17 14.90 -36.72
CA ASP A 205 31.58 13.77 -37.55
C ASP A 205 32.10 14.23 -38.91
N ALA A 206 32.67 13.32 -39.69
CA ALA A 206 33.26 13.62 -41.02
C ALA A 206 32.27 14.32 -41.98
N GLU A 207 30.96 14.20 -41.74
CA GLU A 207 29.88 14.84 -42.51
C GLU A 207 29.42 16.18 -41.90
N GLY A 208 30.10 16.69 -40.82
CA GLY A 208 29.73 17.94 -40.13
C GLY A 208 28.51 17.83 -39.23
N LYS A 209 28.02 16.61 -38.97
CA LYS A 209 26.89 16.35 -38.07
C LYS A 209 27.41 16.22 -36.62
N LEU A 210 26.74 16.87 -35.66
CA LEU A 210 27.07 16.78 -34.25
C LEU A 210 26.67 15.37 -33.74
N VAL A 211 27.67 14.63 -33.24
CA VAL A 211 27.54 13.28 -32.70
C VAL A 211 28.02 13.28 -31.24
N GLU A 212 27.47 12.38 -30.44
CA GLU A 212 27.89 12.19 -29.04
C GLU A 212 29.40 11.83 -28.99
N HIS A 213 30.11 12.33 -27.98
CA HIS A 213 31.53 12.05 -27.79
C HIS A 213 31.75 10.50 -27.58
N PRO A 214 32.75 9.89 -28.25
CA PRO A 214 32.96 8.43 -28.20
C PRO A 214 33.14 7.84 -26.78
N THR A 215 33.66 8.65 -25.85
CA THR A 215 33.76 8.21 -24.44
C THR A 215 32.38 8.10 -23.78
N LEU A 216 31.42 8.94 -24.08
CA LEU A 216 30.05 8.89 -23.56
C LEU A 216 29.31 7.67 -24.12
N GLU A 217 29.50 7.42 -25.44
CA GLU A 217 28.94 6.22 -26.09
C GLU A 217 29.52 4.92 -25.49
N GLY A 218 30.80 4.89 -25.16
CA GLY A 218 31.45 3.78 -24.49
C GLY A 218 30.86 3.52 -23.09
N ILE A 219 30.64 4.59 -22.30
CA ILE A 219 30.01 4.46 -20.98
C ILE A 219 28.56 4.00 -21.11
N GLU A 220 27.81 4.54 -22.06
CA GLU A 220 26.44 4.10 -22.32
C GLU A 220 26.37 2.62 -22.66
N THR A 221 27.24 2.15 -23.57
CA THR A 221 27.35 0.75 -23.98
C THR A 221 27.69 -0.16 -22.79
N ALA A 222 28.59 0.27 -21.89
CA ALA A 222 28.91 -0.46 -20.69
C ALA A 222 27.70 -0.58 -19.73
N CYS A 223 26.96 0.51 -19.52
CA CYS A 223 25.74 0.51 -18.73
C CYS A 223 24.66 -0.42 -19.34
N MET A 224 24.50 -0.38 -20.66
CA MET A 224 23.52 -1.23 -21.36
C MET A 224 23.91 -2.72 -21.30
N SER A 225 25.19 -3.02 -21.40
CA SER A 225 25.70 -4.39 -21.22
C SER A 225 25.42 -4.91 -19.81
N TRP A 226 25.59 -4.06 -18.77
CA TRP A 226 25.24 -4.36 -17.40
C TRP A 226 23.72 -4.64 -17.25
N PHE A 227 22.86 -3.76 -17.79
CA PHE A 227 21.40 -3.94 -17.69
C PHE A 227 20.95 -5.22 -18.40
N THR A 228 21.55 -5.55 -19.51
CA THR A 228 21.26 -6.78 -20.26
C THR A 228 21.67 -8.02 -19.47
N ALA A 229 22.88 -8.03 -18.91
CA ALA A 229 23.37 -9.10 -18.07
C ALA A 229 22.47 -9.30 -16.85
N GLU A 230 22.10 -8.20 -16.19
CA GLU A 230 21.19 -8.18 -15.05
C GLU A 230 19.81 -8.79 -15.41
N TYR A 231 19.21 -8.37 -16.52
CA TYR A 231 17.92 -8.89 -16.99
C TYR A 231 17.98 -10.38 -17.33
N LEU A 232 19.01 -10.81 -18.06
CA LEU A 232 19.21 -12.20 -18.44
C LEU A 232 19.45 -13.11 -17.22
N LEU A 233 20.24 -12.66 -16.25
CA LEU A 233 20.47 -13.41 -15.02
C LEU A 233 19.18 -13.55 -14.20
N ARG A 234 18.34 -12.53 -14.12
CA ARG A 234 17.02 -12.58 -13.47
C ARG A 234 16.09 -13.54 -14.22
N LEU A 235 16.04 -13.46 -15.54
CA LEU A 235 15.21 -14.34 -16.36
C LEU A 235 15.65 -15.81 -16.25
N ALA A 236 16.96 -16.07 -16.24
CA ALA A 236 17.50 -17.43 -16.08
C ALA A 236 17.23 -18.00 -14.68
N SER A 237 17.32 -17.16 -13.63
CA SER A 237 17.11 -17.56 -12.24
C SER A 237 15.63 -17.61 -11.83
N SER A 238 14.73 -17.01 -12.60
CA SER A 238 13.29 -17.01 -12.28
C SER A 238 12.69 -18.42 -12.28
N PRO A 239 11.88 -18.78 -11.27
CA PRO A 239 11.17 -20.07 -11.23
C PRO A 239 10.09 -20.17 -12.34
N ASN A 240 9.33 -19.10 -12.57
CA ASN A 240 8.27 -19.02 -13.57
C ASN A 240 8.58 -17.92 -14.60
N LYS A 241 9.15 -18.32 -15.74
CA LYS A 241 9.64 -17.38 -16.78
C LYS A 241 8.54 -16.51 -17.40
N LEU A 242 7.34 -17.07 -17.62
CA LEU A 242 6.20 -16.31 -18.18
C LEU A 242 5.68 -15.27 -17.20
N HIS A 243 5.52 -15.64 -15.94
CA HIS A 243 5.07 -14.70 -14.92
C HIS A 243 6.12 -13.59 -14.69
N PHE A 244 7.40 -13.94 -14.76
CA PHE A 244 8.49 -12.97 -14.74
C PHE A 244 8.39 -11.98 -15.90
N ALA A 245 8.25 -12.44 -17.13
CA ALA A 245 8.20 -11.58 -18.31
C ALA A 245 7.00 -10.62 -18.31
N LEU A 246 5.86 -11.05 -17.76
CA LEU A 246 4.63 -10.23 -17.68
C LEU A 246 4.57 -9.31 -16.46
N SER A 247 5.51 -9.41 -15.53
CA SER A 247 5.57 -8.52 -14.39
C SER A 247 5.93 -7.09 -14.81
N PHE A 248 5.20 -6.09 -14.28
CA PHE A 248 5.36 -4.69 -14.64
C PHE A 248 6.83 -4.21 -14.56
N MET A 249 7.54 -4.52 -13.48
CA MET A 249 8.94 -4.12 -13.29
C MET A 249 9.87 -4.73 -14.34
N ASN A 250 9.60 -5.95 -14.77
CA ASN A 250 10.42 -6.62 -15.78
C ASN A 250 10.10 -6.15 -17.20
N ILE A 251 8.86 -5.74 -17.46
CA ILE A 251 8.50 -5.05 -18.71
C ILE A 251 9.24 -3.71 -18.82
N VAL A 252 9.30 -2.95 -17.72
CA VAL A 252 10.08 -1.69 -17.69
C VAL A 252 11.56 -1.94 -17.96
N ASP A 253 12.16 -2.98 -17.35
CA ASP A 253 13.56 -3.35 -17.60
C ASP A 253 13.79 -3.71 -19.08
N PHE A 254 12.87 -4.49 -19.66
CA PHE A 254 12.93 -4.87 -21.08
C PHE A 254 12.80 -3.66 -22.01
N MET A 255 11.81 -2.78 -21.76
CA MET A 255 11.60 -1.55 -22.54
C MET A 255 12.78 -0.58 -22.44
N ALA A 256 13.54 -0.61 -21.36
CA ALA A 256 14.74 0.20 -21.23
C ALA A 256 15.92 -0.30 -22.08
N ILE A 257 15.95 -1.61 -22.40
CA ILE A 257 17.04 -2.27 -23.12
C ILE A 257 16.78 -2.32 -24.62
N VAL A 258 15.55 -2.59 -25.04
CA VAL A 258 15.18 -2.82 -26.45
C VAL A 258 15.57 -1.67 -27.39
N PRO A 259 15.31 -0.39 -27.07
CA PRO A 259 15.64 0.71 -27.97
C PRO A 259 17.12 0.79 -28.34
N PHE A 260 18.00 0.47 -27.40
CA PHE A 260 19.44 0.47 -27.63
C PHE A 260 19.84 -0.59 -28.67
N TYR A 261 19.35 -1.84 -28.51
CA TYR A 261 19.70 -2.92 -29.43
C TYR A 261 19.05 -2.75 -30.80
N VAL A 262 17.85 -2.17 -30.85
CA VAL A 262 17.20 -1.87 -32.13
C VAL A 262 18.01 -0.80 -32.90
N VAL A 263 18.44 0.28 -32.25
CA VAL A 263 19.28 1.30 -32.87
C VAL A 263 20.62 0.69 -33.30
N LEU A 264 21.26 -0.10 -32.44
CA LEU A 264 22.52 -0.77 -32.73
C LEU A 264 22.40 -1.71 -33.94
N SER A 265 21.32 -2.52 -34.00
CA SER A 265 21.08 -3.43 -35.12
C SER A 265 20.80 -2.69 -36.43
N LEU A 266 20.07 -1.58 -36.38
CA LEU A 266 19.82 -0.73 -37.57
C LEU A 266 21.10 -0.09 -38.05
N THR A 267 22.01 0.31 -37.14
CA THR A 267 23.31 0.88 -37.51
C THR A 267 24.23 -0.18 -38.08
N TYR A 268 24.26 -1.38 -37.55
CA TYR A 268 25.09 -2.49 -38.02
C TYR A 268 24.59 -3.13 -39.33
N LEU A 269 23.25 -3.32 -39.47
CA LEU A 269 22.60 -3.81 -40.66
C LEU A 269 22.44 -2.71 -41.73
N GLY A 270 22.74 -1.48 -41.34
CA GLY A 270 22.55 -0.29 -42.13
C GLY A 270 23.36 -0.31 -43.43
N THR A 271 22.82 -0.97 -44.37
CA THR A 271 22.86 -0.52 -45.73
C THR A 271 22.48 0.96 -45.71
N THR A 272 23.48 1.81 -46.00
CA THR A 272 23.39 3.26 -46.10
C THR A 272 22.17 3.76 -46.89
N SER A 273 21.60 2.94 -47.77
CA SER A 273 20.39 3.21 -48.56
C SER A 273 19.06 3.16 -47.77
N MET A 274 18.99 2.49 -46.64
CA MET A 274 17.76 2.44 -45.81
C MET A 274 17.68 3.60 -44.80
N MET A 275 18.79 4.21 -44.40
CA MET A 275 18.78 5.35 -43.48
C MET A 275 18.35 6.67 -44.13
N GLU A 276 18.37 6.75 -45.47
CA GLU A 276 17.87 7.93 -46.22
C GLU A 276 16.34 8.02 -46.28
N LEU A 277 15.61 6.94 -45.97
CA LEU A 277 14.17 7.00 -45.81
C LEU A 277 13.77 7.80 -44.57
N THR A 278 13.09 8.92 -44.78
CA THR A 278 12.61 9.86 -43.74
C THR A 278 11.86 9.13 -42.61
N ASN A 279 11.14 8.08 -42.91
CA ASN A 279 10.40 7.24 -41.92
C ASN A 279 11.33 6.48 -40.98
N VAL A 280 12.50 6.01 -41.47
CA VAL A 280 13.46 5.28 -40.62
C VAL A 280 14.20 6.25 -39.70
N GLN A 281 14.53 7.46 -40.17
CA GLN A 281 15.13 8.49 -39.33
C GLN A 281 14.18 8.91 -38.19
N GLN A 282 12.88 9.08 -38.46
CA GLN A 282 11.88 9.39 -37.45
C GLN A 282 11.75 8.26 -36.43
N ALA A 283 11.74 7.00 -36.87
CA ALA A 283 11.68 5.84 -35.99
C ALA A 283 12.92 5.76 -35.08
N VAL A 284 14.13 5.95 -35.60
CA VAL A 284 15.37 5.99 -34.81
C VAL A 284 15.34 7.13 -33.80
N GLN A 285 14.82 8.30 -34.18
CA GLN A 285 14.69 9.43 -33.28
C GLN A 285 13.69 9.15 -32.14
N ALA A 286 12.55 8.52 -32.45
CA ALA A 286 11.57 8.07 -31.46
C ALA A 286 12.19 7.03 -30.48
N LEU A 287 12.97 6.08 -31.00
CA LEU A 287 13.69 5.10 -30.17
C LEU A 287 14.74 5.75 -29.26
N ARG A 288 15.40 6.83 -29.72
CA ARG A 288 16.31 7.59 -28.85
C ARG A 288 15.58 8.26 -27.70
N ILE A 289 14.36 8.80 -27.92
CA ILE A 289 13.52 9.37 -26.86
C ILE A 289 13.14 8.29 -25.85
N MET A 290 12.85 7.07 -26.29
CA MET A 290 12.53 5.95 -25.39
C MET A 290 13.66 5.59 -24.42
N ARG A 291 14.91 6.04 -24.64
CA ARG A 291 16.01 5.89 -23.67
C ARG A 291 15.66 6.49 -22.29
N ILE A 292 14.77 7.51 -22.24
CA ILE A 292 14.27 8.10 -20.99
C ILE A 292 13.59 7.05 -20.11
N ALA A 293 12.97 6.02 -20.71
CA ALA A 293 12.30 4.95 -19.96
C ALA A 293 13.21 4.20 -18.97
N ARG A 294 14.55 4.25 -19.19
CA ARG A 294 15.51 3.63 -18.26
C ARG A 294 15.49 4.22 -16.85
N ILE A 295 15.04 5.46 -16.68
CA ILE A 295 14.93 6.10 -15.36
C ILE A 295 13.90 5.36 -14.47
N PHE A 296 12.88 4.73 -15.06
CA PHE A 296 11.89 3.95 -14.32
C PHE A 296 12.49 2.71 -13.66
N LYS A 297 13.68 2.25 -14.07
CA LYS A 297 14.43 1.20 -13.36
C LYS A 297 14.77 1.60 -11.92
N LEU A 298 14.87 2.90 -11.60
CA LEU A 298 15.07 3.37 -10.23
C LEU A 298 13.96 2.92 -9.29
N ALA A 299 12.74 2.75 -9.80
CA ALA A 299 11.60 2.27 -8.99
C ALA A 299 11.87 0.88 -8.38
N ARG A 300 12.64 0.03 -9.06
CA ARG A 300 13.02 -1.30 -8.54
C ARG A 300 13.92 -1.21 -7.31
N HIS A 301 14.80 -0.23 -7.26
CA HIS A 301 15.83 -0.09 -6.22
C HIS A 301 15.39 0.76 -5.03
N SER A 302 14.27 1.44 -5.14
CA SER A 302 13.73 2.33 -4.10
C SER A 302 12.39 1.82 -3.59
N SER A 303 12.36 1.35 -2.33
CA SER A 303 11.12 0.96 -1.67
C SER A 303 10.11 2.11 -1.58
N GLY A 304 10.59 3.34 -1.42
CA GLY A 304 9.75 4.54 -1.41
C GLY A 304 9.03 4.76 -2.74
N LEU A 305 9.73 4.58 -3.89
CA LEU A 305 9.11 4.69 -5.22
C LEU A 305 8.11 3.56 -5.48
N GLN A 306 8.38 2.33 -5.00
CA GLN A 306 7.44 1.22 -5.10
C GLN A 306 6.17 1.51 -4.30
N THR A 307 6.31 1.99 -3.07
CA THR A 307 5.18 2.40 -2.22
C THR A 307 4.38 3.52 -2.86
N LEU A 308 5.06 4.54 -3.42
CA LEU A 308 4.41 5.64 -4.14
C LEU A 308 3.62 5.13 -5.36
N THR A 309 4.22 4.25 -6.16
CA THR A 309 3.56 3.66 -7.35
C THR A 309 2.31 2.87 -6.95
N TYR A 310 2.39 2.12 -5.86
CA TYR A 310 1.24 1.38 -5.34
C TYR A 310 0.14 2.31 -4.82
N ALA A 311 0.51 3.34 -4.05
CA ALA A 311 -0.44 4.34 -3.55
C ALA A 311 -1.15 5.07 -4.71
N LEU A 312 -0.41 5.49 -5.74
CA LEU A 312 -0.97 6.10 -6.95
C LEU A 312 -1.93 5.15 -7.67
N LYS A 313 -1.57 3.87 -7.80
CA LYS A 313 -2.43 2.86 -8.43
C LYS A 313 -3.74 2.69 -7.67
N ASN A 314 -3.69 2.66 -6.35
CA ASN A 314 -4.90 2.54 -5.52
C ASN A 314 -5.75 3.81 -5.52
N SER A 315 -5.13 4.97 -5.77
CA SER A 315 -5.80 6.27 -5.85
C SER A 315 -6.16 6.70 -7.28
N LEU A 316 -6.16 5.76 -8.26
CA LEU A 316 -6.47 6.09 -9.66
C LEU A 316 -7.90 6.65 -9.85
N LYS A 317 -8.85 6.24 -9.01
CA LYS A 317 -10.23 6.75 -9.06
C LYS A 317 -10.28 8.22 -8.65
N GLU A 318 -9.61 8.58 -7.58
CA GLU A 318 -9.50 9.94 -7.06
C GLU A 318 -8.74 10.84 -8.02
N LEU A 319 -7.63 10.34 -8.60
CA LEU A 319 -6.89 11.03 -9.64
C LEU A 319 -7.71 11.22 -10.92
N GLY A 320 -8.49 10.22 -11.33
CA GLY A 320 -9.40 10.31 -12.47
C GLY A 320 -10.47 11.36 -12.26
N LEU A 321 -11.04 11.43 -11.05
CA LEU A 321 -11.99 12.45 -10.66
C LEU A 321 -11.37 13.87 -10.71
N LEU A 322 -10.15 14.03 -10.18
CA LEU A 322 -9.40 15.28 -10.26
C LEU A 322 -9.19 15.73 -11.72
N LEU A 323 -8.71 14.81 -12.58
CA LEU A 323 -8.47 15.11 -13.99
C LEU A 323 -9.76 15.49 -14.71
N MET A 324 -10.89 14.86 -14.38
CA MET A 324 -12.20 15.20 -14.92
C MET A 324 -12.62 16.61 -14.49
N TYR A 325 -12.51 16.95 -13.21
CA TYR A 325 -12.85 18.29 -12.70
C TYR A 325 -11.95 19.37 -13.32
N MET A 326 -10.65 19.10 -13.39
CA MET A 326 -9.69 20.01 -14.04
C MET A 326 -10.03 20.19 -15.52
N GLY A 327 -10.34 19.11 -16.24
CA GLY A 327 -10.68 19.16 -17.67
C GLY A 327 -11.94 19.99 -17.92
N VAL A 328 -12.99 19.79 -17.13
CA VAL A 328 -14.22 20.61 -17.24
C VAL A 328 -13.92 22.08 -16.90
N GLY A 329 -13.18 22.33 -15.82
CA GLY A 329 -12.78 23.69 -15.43
C GLY A 329 -11.98 24.40 -16.51
N ILE A 330 -10.96 23.71 -17.07
CA ILE A 330 -10.13 24.21 -18.16
C ILE A 330 -11.01 24.58 -19.37
N PHE A 331 -11.94 23.70 -19.75
CA PHE A 331 -12.83 23.98 -20.88
C PHE A 331 -13.71 25.21 -20.62
N VAL A 332 -14.37 25.30 -19.48
CA VAL A 332 -15.28 26.40 -19.12
C VAL A 332 -14.53 27.73 -19.05
N PHE A 333 -13.43 27.78 -18.27
CA PHE A 333 -12.71 29.04 -18.07
C PHE A 333 -12.00 29.53 -19.33
N SER A 334 -11.52 28.61 -20.18
CA SER A 334 -10.91 28.98 -21.47
C SER A 334 -11.94 29.50 -22.47
N ALA A 335 -13.13 28.89 -22.52
CA ALA A 335 -14.22 29.38 -23.38
C ALA A 335 -14.69 30.78 -22.94
N LEU A 336 -14.82 31.00 -21.62
CA LEU A 336 -15.15 32.32 -21.08
C LEU A 336 -14.06 33.34 -21.35
N ALA A 337 -12.79 32.99 -21.14
CA ALA A 337 -11.66 33.87 -21.41
C ALA A 337 -11.61 34.28 -22.90
N TYR A 338 -11.76 33.31 -23.80
CA TYR A 338 -11.84 33.58 -25.22
C TYR A 338 -12.98 34.54 -25.56
N THR A 339 -14.17 34.28 -25.06
CA THR A 339 -15.36 35.11 -25.35
C THR A 339 -15.22 36.53 -24.81
N MET A 340 -14.59 36.74 -23.65
CA MET A 340 -14.37 38.06 -23.04
C MET A 340 -13.23 38.85 -23.66
N GLU A 341 -12.23 38.19 -24.22
CA GLU A 341 -10.99 38.80 -24.73
C GLU A 341 -11.01 38.94 -26.26
N GLN A 342 -11.84 38.22 -27.03
CA GLN A 342 -11.77 38.14 -28.49
C GLN A 342 -11.87 39.50 -29.19
N ASN A 343 -12.57 40.46 -28.60
CA ASN A 343 -12.79 41.81 -29.18
C ASN A 343 -11.66 42.81 -28.79
N HIS A 344 -10.72 42.42 -27.94
CA HIS A 344 -9.66 43.31 -27.54
C HIS A 344 -8.57 43.35 -28.63
N PRO A 345 -8.07 44.53 -29.09
CA PRO A 345 -7.14 44.64 -30.23
C PRO A 345 -5.80 43.94 -30.00
N GLU A 346 -5.36 43.80 -28.77
CA GLU A 346 -4.10 43.14 -28.40
C GLU A 346 -4.32 41.79 -27.77
N THR A 347 -5.44 41.10 -28.10
CA THR A 347 -5.74 39.79 -27.48
C THR A 347 -4.75 38.73 -27.93
N LEU A 348 -4.33 37.92 -26.95
CA LEU A 348 -3.58 36.67 -27.15
C LEU A 348 -4.47 35.46 -27.23
N PHE A 349 -5.77 35.62 -26.92
CA PHE A 349 -6.78 34.55 -26.92
C PHE A 349 -7.41 34.43 -28.32
N ARG A 350 -6.72 33.74 -29.25
CA ARG A 350 -7.13 33.64 -30.65
C ARG A 350 -8.14 32.52 -30.93
N SER A 351 -8.19 31.48 -30.05
CA SER A 351 -9.10 30.36 -30.15
C SER A 351 -9.30 29.70 -28.79
N ILE A 352 -10.41 28.97 -28.61
CA ILE A 352 -10.66 28.21 -27.38
C ILE A 352 -9.57 27.18 -27.09
N PRO A 353 -9.09 26.34 -28.06
CA PRO A 353 -7.99 25.41 -27.80
C PRO A 353 -6.68 26.12 -27.38
N GLN A 354 -6.36 27.28 -27.93
CA GLN A 354 -5.20 28.04 -27.49
C GLN A 354 -5.38 28.60 -26.07
N SER A 355 -6.62 28.95 -25.71
CA SER A 355 -6.96 29.41 -24.37
C SER A 355 -6.87 28.29 -23.30
N PHE A 356 -6.90 27.00 -23.71
CA PHE A 356 -6.65 25.88 -22.80
C PHE A 356 -5.29 25.98 -22.13
N TRP A 357 -4.27 26.39 -22.88
CA TRP A 357 -2.93 26.60 -22.31
C TRP A 357 -2.96 27.56 -21.14
N TRP A 358 -3.58 28.74 -21.32
CA TRP A 358 -3.74 29.70 -20.25
C TRP A 358 -4.52 29.12 -19.05
N ALA A 359 -5.64 28.45 -19.30
CA ALA A 359 -6.45 27.87 -18.25
C ALA A 359 -5.71 26.79 -17.46
N ILE A 360 -4.96 25.91 -18.15
CA ILE A 360 -4.13 24.87 -17.51
C ILE A 360 -3.11 25.51 -16.59
N ILE A 361 -2.25 26.43 -17.10
CA ILE A 361 -1.19 27.03 -16.31
C ILE A 361 -1.70 27.90 -15.16
N THR A 362 -2.92 28.45 -15.31
CA THR A 362 -3.57 29.26 -14.27
C THR A 362 -4.17 28.37 -13.17
N MET A 363 -4.98 27.37 -13.53
CA MET A 363 -5.61 26.47 -12.58
C MET A 363 -4.61 25.55 -11.84
N THR A 364 -3.50 25.18 -12.50
CA THR A 364 -2.41 24.43 -11.87
C THR A 364 -1.44 25.30 -11.08
N THR A 365 -1.69 26.60 -10.99
CA THR A 365 -0.87 27.59 -10.27
C THR A 365 0.56 27.79 -10.82
N VAL A 366 0.82 27.37 -12.05
CA VAL A 366 2.14 27.55 -12.71
C VAL A 366 2.36 29.00 -13.13
N GLY A 367 1.41 29.59 -13.88
CA GLY A 367 1.36 31.02 -14.19
C GLY A 367 2.56 31.57 -14.96
N TYR A 368 2.91 31.01 -16.11
CA TYR A 368 4.04 31.51 -16.92
C TYR A 368 3.95 33.00 -17.33
N GLY A 369 2.74 33.55 -17.42
CA GLY A 369 2.53 34.94 -17.78
C GLY A 369 2.73 35.27 -19.29
N ASP A 370 2.82 34.23 -20.11
CA ASP A 370 2.92 34.34 -21.58
C ASP A 370 1.58 34.73 -22.22
N ILE A 371 0.46 34.26 -21.64
CA ILE A 371 -0.91 34.64 -22.02
C ILE A 371 -1.66 35.04 -20.75
N TYR A 372 -2.30 36.22 -20.77
CA TYR A 372 -3.10 36.73 -19.67
C TYR A 372 -4.22 37.66 -20.15
N PRO A 373 -5.38 37.72 -19.44
CA PRO A 373 -6.49 38.57 -19.83
C PRO A 373 -6.17 40.06 -19.57
N LYS A 374 -6.56 40.92 -20.52
CA LYS A 374 -6.38 42.37 -20.46
C LYS A 374 -7.66 43.09 -20.05
N THR A 375 -8.81 42.56 -20.44
CA THR A 375 -10.11 43.14 -20.10
C THR A 375 -10.47 42.96 -18.62
N THR A 376 -11.31 43.84 -18.08
CA THR A 376 -11.76 43.72 -16.68
C THR A 376 -12.54 42.45 -16.45
N LEU A 377 -13.41 42.07 -17.40
CA LEU A 377 -14.19 40.80 -17.30
C LEU A 377 -13.29 39.59 -17.38
N GLY A 378 -12.27 39.59 -18.27
CA GLY A 378 -11.29 38.52 -18.36
C GLY A 378 -10.48 38.37 -17.07
N LYS A 379 -10.12 39.49 -16.41
CA LYS A 379 -9.44 39.46 -15.10
C LYS A 379 -10.33 38.90 -13.99
N CYS A 380 -11.63 39.21 -13.99
CA CYS A 380 -12.58 38.60 -13.07
C CYS A 380 -12.71 37.09 -13.28
N ASN A 381 -12.78 36.66 -14.57
CA ASN A 381 -12.78 35.24 -14.91
C ASN A 381 -11.50 34.54 -14.42
N ALA A 382 -10.33 35.19 -14.59
CA ALA A 382 -9.08 34.68 -14.07
C ALA A 382 -9.10 34.53 -12.55
N ALA A 383 -9.63 35.52 -11.81
CA ALA A 383 -9.73 35.46 -10.36
C ALA A 383 -10.53 34.26 -9.89
N VAL A 384 -11.65 33.95 -10.54
CA VAL A 384 -12.45 32.75 -10.23
C VAL A 384 -11.70 31.48 -10.64
N SER A 385 -11.07 31.48 -11.82
CA SER A 385 -10.34 30.34 -12.34
C SER A 385 -9.21 29.84 -11.40
N PHE A 386 -8.37 30.73 -10.87
CA PHE A 386 -7.32 30.28 -9.97
C PHE A 386 -7.82 29.89 -8.59
N LEU A 387 -8.90 30.47 -8.07
CA LEU A 387 -9.54 30.01 -6.83
C LEU A 387 -10.12 28.58 -7.01
N CYS A 388 -10.84 28.36 -8.12
CA CYS A 388 -11.35 27.02 -8.44
C CYS A 388 -10.21 26.01 -8.64
N GLY A 389 -9.10 26.41 -9.29
CA GLY A 389 -7.94 25.57 -9.48
C GLY A 389 -7.29 25.12 -8.18
N VAL A 390 -7.07 26.05 -7.24
CA VAL A 390 -6.51 25.74 -5.91
C VAL A 390 -7.42 24.78 -5.14
N ILE A 391 -8.72 25.02 -5.13
CA ILE A 391 -9.68 24.14 -4.46
C ILE A 391 -9.70 22.75 -5.10
N ALA A 392 -9.72 22.68 -6.44
CA ALA A 392 -9.73 21.41 -7.17
C ALA A 392 -8.51 20.54 -6.87
N ILE A 393 -7.32 21.14 -6.74
CA ILE A 393 -6.09 20.41 -6.40
C ILE A 393 -6.08 20.00 -4.92
N ALA A 394 -6.58 20.86 -4.03
CA ALA A 394 -6.54 20.60 -2.59
C ALA A 394 -7.43 19.43 -2.15
N LEU A 395 -8.60 19.27 -2.78
CA LEU A 395 -9.60 18.26 -2.40
C LEU A 395 -9.08 16.80 -2.45
N PRO A 396 -8.43 16.31 -3.54
CA PRO A 396 -8.00 14.92 -3.63
C PRO A 396 -6.69 14.60 -2.88
N ILE A 397 -5.98 15.61 -2.37
CA ILE A 397 -4.70 15.38 -1.66
C ILE A 397 -4.93 14.51 -0.42
N HIS A 398 -5.99 14.77 0.33
CA HIS A 398 -6.26 14.07 1.58
C HIS A 398 -6.44 12.54 1.40
N PRO A 399 -7.32 12.04 0.53
CA PRO A 399 -7.45 10.60 0.30
C PRO A 399 -6.18 9.97 -0.27
N ILE A 400 -5.41 10.67 -1.12
CA ILE A 400 -4.15 10.14 -1.65
C ILE A 400 -3.11 9.95 -0.54
N ILE A 401 -2.96 10.95 0.35
CA ILE A 401 -2.07 10.85 1.51
C ILE A 401 -2.52 9.74 2.44
N ASN A 402 -3.82 9.64 2.73
CA ASN A 402 -4.34 8.59 3.59
C ASN A 402 -4.06 7.19 3.04
N ASN A 403 -4.31 6.96 1.75
CA ASN A 403 -3.99 5.70 1.08
C ASN A 403 -2.49 5.36 1.14
N PHE A 404 -1.62 6.38 1.00
CA PHE A 404 -0.16 6.20 1.14
C PHE A 404 0.24 5.81 2.56
N VAL A 405 -0.28 6.52 3.58
CA VAL A 405 0.05 6.26 4.99
C VAL A 405 -0.45 4.88 5.43
N VAL A 406 -1.68 4.52 5.08
CA VAL A 406 -2.26 3.21 5.39
C VAL A 406 -1.41 2.10 4.77
N PHE A 407 -1.06 2.22 3.50
CA PHE A 407 -0.24 1.21 2.82
C PHE A 407 1.17 1.11 3.41
N TYR A 408 1.83 2.25 3.67
CA TYR A 408 3.16 2.29 4.27
C TYR A 408 3.19 1.63 5.64
N ASN A 409 2.21 1.96 6.49
CA ASN A 409 2.08 1.35 7.82
C ASN A 409 1.80 -0.15 7.73
N LYS A 410 0.90 -0.56 6.84
CA LYS A 410 0.59 -1.98 6.59
C LYS A 410 1.84 -2.76 6.15
N GLN A 411 2.63 -2.22 5.22
CA GLN A 411 3.89 -2.86 4.81
C GLN A 411 4.88 -3.00 5.97
N LYS A 412 5.02 -1.95 6.78
CA LYS A 412 5.94 -1.95 7.92
C LYS A 412 5.53 -2.97 8.99
N VAL A 413 4.24 -3.03 9.32
CA VAL A 413 3.69 -4.03 10.26
C VAL A 413 3.93 -5.45 9.76
N LEU A 414 3.63 -5.71 8.48
CA LEU A 414 3.83 -7.02 7.84
C LEU A 414 5.30 -7.45 7.84
N GLU A 415 6.21 -6.55 7.55
CA GLU A 415 7.66 -6.86 7.57
C GLU A 415 8.15 -7.14 8.99
N THR A 416 7.66 -6.40 9.98
CA THR A 416 8.04 -6.59 11.38
C THR A 416 7.46 -7.90 11.91
N ALA A 417 6.20 -8.21 11.63
CA ALA A 417 5.54 -9.46 12.03
C ALA A 417 6.25 -10.68 11.41
N ALA A 418 6.59 -10.63 10.13
CA ALA A 418 7.29 -11.70 9.45
C ALA A 418 8.70 -11.95 10.05
N LYS A 419 9.43 -10.89 10.40
CA LYS A 419 10.75 -11.03 11.07
C LYS A 419 10.61 -11.67 12.45
N HIS A 420 9.63 -11.24 13.24
CA HIS A 420 9.37 -11.81 14.57
C HIS A 420 9.00 -13.30 14.52
N GLU A 421 8.16 -13.71 13.57
CA GLU A 421 7.79 -15.11 13.43
C GLU A 421 8.97 -15.99 13.03
N VAL A 422 9.82 -15.54 12.11
CA VAL A 422 11.04 -16.26 11.74
C VAL A 422 11.98 -16.40 12.96
N GLU A 423 12.16 -15.33 13.74
CA GLU A 423 12.99 -15.34 14.95
C GLU A 423 12.44 -16.29 16.03
N LEU A 424 11.11 -16.28 16.24
CA LEU A 424 10.43 -17.22 17.15
C LEU A 424 10.62 -18.68 16.73
N MET A 425 10.60 -18.97 15.43
CA MET A 425 10.83 -20.34 14.93
C MET A 425 12.28 -20.79 15.10
N GLU A 426 13.23 -19.91 14.87
CA GLU A 426 14.66 -20.22 15.13
C GLU A 426 14.88 -20.50 16.61
N LEU A 427 14.26 -19.74 17.51
CA LEU A 427 14.33 -19.95 18.96
C LEU A 427 13.64 -21.27 19.39
N LYS A 428 12.51 -21.63 18.78
CA LYS A 428 11.83 -22.92 19.04
C LYS A 428 12.67 -24.10 18.57
N SER A 429 13.20 -24.02 17.34
CA SER A 429 14.08 -25.05 16.77
C SER A 429 15.36 -25.24 17.60
N GLY A 430 15.97 -24.15 18.06
CA GLY A 430 17.15 -24.19 18.94
C GLY A 430 16.84 -24.79 20.33
N ARG A 431 15.65 -24.59 20.88
CA ARG A 431 15.20 -25.23 22.12
C ARG A 431 15.00 -26.73 21.95
N ASP A 432 14.36 -27.15 20.86
CA ASP A 432 14.12 -28.57 20.58
C ASP A 432 15.41 -29.33 20.31
N ALA A 433 16.37 -28.71 19.65
CA ALA A 433 17.71 -29.28 19.46
C ALA A 433 18.45 -29.47 20.77
N ARG A 434 18.38 -28.51 21.72
CA ARG A 434 19.02 -28.62 23.06
C ARG A 434 18.29 -29.65 23.95
N ARG A 435 16.99 -29.85 23.78
CA ARG A 435 16.24 -30.87 24.51
C ARG A 435 16.60 -32.27 24.05
N LYS A 436 16.68 -32.51 22.72
CA LYS A 436 17.16 -33.77 22.13
C LYS A 436 18.62 -34.10 22.41
N SER A 437 19.44 -33.16 22.82
CA SER A 437 20.85 -33.37 23.19
C SER A 437 21.04 -33.65 24.69
N ARG A 438 19.96 -33.55 25.49
CA ARG A 438 19.95 -33.84 26.94
C ARG A 438 19.32 -35.19 27.30
N ASP A 439 18.49 -35.70 26.39
CA ASP A 439 17.96 -37.08 26.41
C ASP A 439 18.91 -38.01 25.64
#